data_19a61b49d333e47c31c22c4d7d1f7e3e
#
_entry.id   19a61b49d333e47c31c22c4d7d1f7e3e
#
_cell.length_a   1.000
_cell.length_b   1.000
_cell.length_c   1.000
_cell.angle_alpha   90.00
_cell.angle_beta   90.00
_cell.angle_gamma   90.00
#
_symmetry.space_group_name_H-M   'P 1'
#
loop_
_entity.id
_entity.type
_entity.pdbx_description
1 polymer ?
#
loop_
_entity_poly.entity_id
_entity_poly.type
_entity_poly.pdbx_seq_one_letter_code
_entity_poly.pdbx_strand_id
1 'polypeptide(L)'
;MRQRGAEDVFRFTGNETHTDYFRLVLRDGNYLLVGGRNLVHNLSLTDLTEQQRLTWYSTDSDVKMCLVKGTPEENCQNYIRILVKTDSNTLLVCATNAFKPMCRDYGVHPGNYTILKEKGGQAMCPYDPRHNSTFVYVDGELYTGTVADFAGMDPIIYREPLQTEQYDSKSLNAPNFVSSMAQGDFVYFFFRETAVEYINCGKNQRRN
;
A
#
# COMPACT_ATOMS: atom_id res chain seq x y z
N MET A 1 17.83 -38.40 22.93
CA MET A 1 17.47 -37.54 21.80
C MET A 1 15.95 -37.39 21.78
N ARG A 2 15.40 -36.25 22.22
CA ARG A 2 13.96 -35.95 22.07
C ARG A 2 13.74 -35.52 20.59
N GLN A 3 12.97 -36.31 19.85
CA GLN A 3 12.43 -35.87 18.58
C GLN A 3 11.61 -34.60 18.84
N ARG A 4 11.99 -33.46 18.22
CA ARG A 4 11.11 -32.29 18.14
C ARG A 4 9.90 -32.75 17.33
N GLY A 5 8.72 -32.69 17.96
CA GLY A 5 7.46 -32.90 17.30
C GLY A 5 7.34 -31.93 16.09
N ALA A 6 6.64 -32.34 15.06
CA ALA A 6 6.28 -31.44 13.95
C ALA A 6 5.66 -30.18 14.57
N GLU A 7 6.28 -29.01 14.32
CA GLU A 7 5.69 -27.73 14.71
C GLU A 7 4.35 -27.63 13.98
N ASP A 8 3.27 -27.38 14.71
CA ASP A 8 1.96 -27.15 14.12
C ASP A 8 2.06 -25.92 13.19
N VAL A 9 1.94 -26.15 11.89
CA VAL A 9 1.96 -25.10 10.88
C VAL A 9 0.53 -24.65 10.63
N PHE A 10 0.19 -23.45 11.08
CA PHE A 10 -1.08 -22.82 10.77
C PHE A 10 -1.03 -22.15 9.40
N ARG A 11 -2.11 -22.26 8.63
CA ARG A 11 -2.22 -21.70 7.30
C ARG A 11 -3.54 -20.94 7.14
N PHE A 12 -3.44 -19.71 6.65
CA PHE A 12 -4.57 -18.92 6.23
C PHE A 12 -4.52 -18.73 4.70
N THR A 13 -5.59 -19.07 4.00
CA THR A 13 -5.67 -19.07 2.53
C THR A 13 -6.55 -17.97 1.97
N GLY A 14 -7.28 -17.24 2.82
CA GLY A 14 -8.21 -16.20 2.38
C GLY A 14 -9.47 -16.75 1.70
N ASN A 15 -9.91 -16.08 0.64
CA ASN A 15 -11.12 -16.46 -0.10
C ASN A 15 -10.81 -17.59 -1.10
N GLU A 16 -11.73 -18.56 -1.21
CA GLU A 16 -11.58 -19.70 -2.13
C GLU A 16 -12.02 -19.39 -3.57
N THR A 17 -12.78 -18.30 -3.78
CA THR A 17 -13.40 -17.98 -5.07
C THR A 17 -12.57 -17.03 -5.93
N HIS A 18 -11.63 -16.30 -5.34
CA HIS A 18 -10.73 -15.38 -6.05
C HIS A 18 -9.40 -15.20 -5.29
N THR A 19 -8.39 -14.69 -5.98
CA THR A 19 -7.11 -14.36 -5.36
C THR A 19 -7.23 -13.07 -4.55
N ASP A 20 -6.89 -13.11 -3.25
CA ASP A 20 -7.01 -11.96 -2.34
C ASP A 20 -5.82 -10.99 -2.45
N TYR A 21 -4.73 -11.39 -3.09
CA TYR A 21 -3.52 -10.57 -3.25
C TYR A 21 -3.02 -9.96 -1.94
N PHE A 22 -2.72 -10.79 -0.96
CA PHE A 22 -2.16 -10.34 0.32
C PHE A 22 -0.83 -9.60 0.10
N ARG A 23 -0.79 -8.34 0.48
CA ARG A 23 0.39 -7.49 0.32
C ARG A 23 0.88 -6.86 1.61
N LEU A 24 0.01 -6.67 2.54
CA LEU A 24 0.29 -5.96 3.78
C LEU A 24 0.01 -6.86 4.97
N VAL A 25 0.93 -6.85 5.90
CA VAL A 25 0.80 -7.55 7.16
C VAL A 25 1.20 -6.57 8.28
N LEU A 26 0.28 -6.36 9.23
CA LEU A 26 0.51 -5.52 10.39
C LEU A 26 0.21 -6.33 11.66
N ARG A 27 1.19 -6.43 12.55
CA ARG A 27 0.97 -7.01 13.88
C ARG A 27 0.33 -5.98 14.81
N ASP A 28 -0.78 -6.36 15.46
CA ASP A 28 -1.46 -5.58 16.48
C ASP A 28 -1.69 -6.44 17.73
N GLY A 29 -0.78 -6.37 18.70
CA GLY A 29 -0.83 -7.20 19.91
C GLY A 29 -0.83 -8.70 19.60
N ASN A 30 -1.94 -9.39 19.90
CA ASN A 30 -2.17 -10.82 19.64
C ASN A 30 -2.86 -11.09 18.28
N TYR A 31 -2.96 -10.08 17.45
CA TYR A 31 -3.62 -10.16 16.15
C TYR A 31 -2.67 -9.84 15.01
N LEU A 32 -3.04 -10.32 13.84
CA LEU A 32 -2.38 -10.07 12.57
C LEU A 32 -3.40 -9.48 11.59
N LEU A 33 -3.22 -8.21 11.22
CA LEU A 33 -4.03 -7.58 10.19
C LEU A 33 -3.40 -7.86 8.83
N VAL A 34 -4.18 -8.42 7.90
CA VAL A 34 -3.73 -8.79 6.55
C VAL A 34 -4.56 -8.05 5.52
N GLY A 35 -3.92 -7.10 4.83
CA GLY A 35 -4.55 -6.30 3.77
C GLY A 35 -4.48 -7.00 2.42
N GLY A 36 -5.61 -7.08 1.73
CA GLY A 36 -5.74 -7.71 0.44
C GLY A 36 -6.69 -6.97 -0.51
N ARG A 37 -7.36 -7.71 -1.37
CA ARG A 37 -8.36 -7.21 -2.31
C ARG A 37 -9.70 -7.01 -1.60
N ASN A 38 -10.21 -5.79 -1.56
CA ASN A 38 -11.51 -5.39 -1.02
C ASN A 38 -11.68 -5.59 0.51
N LEU A 39 -10.62 -6.00 1.24
CA LEU A 39 -10.77 -6.32 2.65
C LEU A 39 -9.45 -6.28 3.44
N VAL A 40 -9.59 -6.21 4.77
CA VAL A 40 -8.53 -6.48 5.73
C VAL A 40 -9.03 -7.59 6.67
N HIS A 41 -8.29 -8.69 6.74
CA HIS A 41 -8.52 -9.75 7.70
C HIS A 41 -7.86 -9.41 9.04
N ASN A 42 -8.54 -9.67 10.14
CA ASN A 42 -7.97 -9.66 11.47
C ASN A 42 -7.89 -11.10 11.97
N LEU A 43 -6.69 -11.64 12.02
CA LEU A 43 -6.40 -13.02 12.36
C LEU A 43 -5.80 -13.12 13.77
N SER A 44 -6.13 -14.17 14.50
CA SER A 44 -5.44 -14.54 15.73
C SER A 44 -3.99 -14.94 15.41
N LEU A 45 -3.00 -14.42 16.15
CA LEU A 45 -1.60 -14.85 16.00
C LEU A 45 -1.36 -16.29 16.52
N THR A 46 -2.29 -16.85 17.29
CA THR A 46 -2.11 -18.18 17.89
C THR A 46 -2.33 -19.30 16.88
N ASP A 47 -3.33 -19.14 16.01
CA ASP A 47 -3.82 -20.20 15.11
C ASP A 47 -4.25 -19.72 13.73
N LEU A 48 -4.09 -18.43 13.44
CA LEU A 48 -4.52 -17.74 12.21
C LEU A 48 -6.02 -17.82 11.92
N THR A 49 -6.85 -18.10 12.93
CA THR A 49 -8.31 -18.01 12.77
C THR A 49 -8.75 -16.57 12.60
N GLU A 50 -9.69 -16.34 11.65
CA GLU A 50 -10.23 -15.00 11.40
C GLU A 50 -11.16 -14.60 12.54
N GLN A 51 -10.83 -13.50 13.22
CA GLN A 51 -11.57 -12.95 14.34
C GLN A 51 -12.55 -11.87 13.89
N GLN A 52 -12.14 -11.08 12.91
CA GLN A 52 -12.90 -9.96 12.39
C GLN A 52 -12.47 -9.64 10.97
N ARG A 53 -13.36 -9.03 10.19
CA ARG A 53 -13.07 -8.60 8.81
C ARG A 53 -13.54 -7.17 8.60
N LEU A 54 -12.67 -6.33 8.05
CA LEU A 54 -13.02 -5.02 7.52
C LEU A 54 -13.21 -5.17 6.00
N THR A 55 -14.42 -4.91 5.52
CA THR A 55 -14.74 -4.99 4.09
C THR A 55 -14.88 -3.59 3.50
N TRP A 56 -14.18 -3.35 2.39
CA TRP A 56 -14.24 -2.08 1.68
C TRP A 56 -14.18 -2.30 0.17
N TYR A 57 -15.34 -2.37 -0.47
CA TYR A 57 -15.47 -2.41 -1.94
C TYR A 57 -15.45 -1.01 -2.52
N SER A 58 -14.94 -0.89 -3.77
CA SER A 58 -15.17 0.31 -4.58
C SER A 58 -16.64 0.43 -4.94
N THR A 59 -17.12 1.66 -5.14
CA THR A 59 -18.50 1.88 -5.58
C THR A 59 -18.70 1.42 -7.02
N ASP A 60 -19.91 1.03 -7.39
CA ASP A 60 -20.25 0.66 -8.77
C ASP A 60 -19.93 1.78 -9.78
N SER A 61 -20.06 3.03 -9.35
CA SER A 61 -19.72 4.21 -10.14
C SER A 61 -18.22 4.29 -10.42
N ASP A 62 -17.38 4.07 -9.38
CA ASP A 62 -15.93 4.12 -9.51
C ASP A 62 -15.43 2.95 -10.38
N VAL A 63 -16.00 1.74 -10.19
CA VAL A 63 -15.69 0.56 -11.01
C VAL A 63 -16.06 0.81 -12.48
N LYS A 64 -17.26 1.32 -12.76
CA LYS A 64 -17.68 1.66 -14.13
C LYS A 64 -16.73 2.67 -14.78
N MET A 65 -16.34 3.71 -14.05
CA MET A 65 -15.40 4.73 -14.54
C MET A 65 -14.02 4.13 -14.85
N CYS A 66 -13.55 3.20 -14.01
CA CYS A 66 -12.31 2.48 -14.23
C CYS A 66 -12.35 1.63 -15.50
N LEU A 67 -13.44 0.89 -15.74
CA LEU A 67 -13.65 0.07 -16.93
C LEU A 67 -13.72 0.91 -18.22
N VAL A 68 -14.41 2.05 -18.18
CA VAL A 68 -14.50 2.98 -19.31
C VAL A 68 -13.12 3.51 -19.73
N LYS A 69 -12.19 3.63 -18.81
CA LYS A 69 -10.80 4.01 -19.07
C LYS A 69 -9.94 2.88 -19.67
N GLY A 70 -10.54 1.71 -19.96
CA GLY A 70 -9.86 0.58 -20.58
C GLY A 70 -9.06 -0.29 -19.61
N THR A 71 -9.26 -0.12 -18.32
CA THR A 71 -8.57 -0.92 -17.30
C THR A 71 -9.24 -2.30 -17.14
N PRO A 72 -8.49 -3.40 -17.03
CA PRO A 72 -9.04 -4.72 -16.77
C PRO A 72 -9.88 -4.75 -15.48
N GLU A 73 -11.00 -5.47 -15.49
CA GLU A 73 -11.95 -5.53 -14.37
C GLU A 73 -11.26 -5.97 -13.06
N GLU A 74 -10.33 -6.88 -13.13
CA GLU A 74 -9.56 -7.32 -11.97
C GLU A 74 -8.82 -6.17 -11.29
N ASN A 75 -8.24 -5.24 -12.06
CA ASN A 75 -7.54 -4.09 -11.53
C ASN A 75 -8.50 -2.98 -11.02
N CYS A 76 -9.78 -3.04 -11.40
CA CYS A 76 -10.83 -2.11 -10.95
C CYS A 76 -11.45 -2.52 -9.61
N GLN A 77 -10.71 -3.24 -8.79
CA GLN A 77 -11.07 -3.58 -7.41
C GLN A 77 -10.38 -2.65 -6.41
N ASN A 78 -10.70 -2.79 -5.15
CA ASN A 78 -10.09 -1.99 -4.09
C ASN A 78 -8.95 -2.76 -3.41
N TYR A 79 -7.71 -2.47 -3.77
CA TYR A 79 -6.53 -3.12 -3.20
C TYR A 79 -5.95 -2.29 -2.06
N ILE A 80 -5.85 -2.88 -0.87
CA ILE A 80 -5.28 -2.22 0.31
C ILE A 80 -3.77 -2.02 0.11
N ARG A 81 -3.32 -0.76 0.27
CA ARG A 81 -1.93 -0.36 -0.01
C ARG A 81 -1.24 0.27 1.20
N ILE A 82 -2.00 0.78 2.16
CA ILE A 82 -1.52 1.28 3.44
C ILE A 82 -2.41 0.71 4.53
N LEU A 83 -1.78 0.24 5.59
CA LEU A 83 -2.44 -0.30 6.76
C LEU A 83 -1.59 0.10 7.98
N VAL A 84 -2.09 1.05 8.77
CA VAL A 84 -1.35 1.66 9.87
C VAL A 84 -2.27 1.86 11.07
N LYS A 85 -1.79 1.50 12.24
CA LYS A 85 -2.43 1.86 13.49
C LYS A 85 -1.92 3.25 13.90
N THR A 86 -2.78 4.26 13.85
CA THR A 86 -2.42 5.65 14.17
C THR A 86 -2.49 5.94 15.67
N ASP A 87 -3.37 5.22 16.37
CA ASP A 87 -3.45 5.20 17.84
C ASP A 87 -4.03 3.84 18.31
N SER A 88 -4.31 3.72 19.60
CA SER A 88 -4.80 2.45 20.20
C SER A 88 -6.08 1.92 19.55
N ASN A 89 -6.95 2.80 19.04
CA ASN A 89 -8.27 2.46 18.54
C ASN A 89 -8.55 2.97 17.13
N THR A 90 -7.55 3.50 16.43
CA THR A 90 -7.72 4.03 15.06
C THR A 90 -6.78 3.34 14.08
N LEU A 91 -7.36 2.89 12.98
CA LEU A 91 -6.66 2.24 11.87
C LEU A 91 -6.80 3.09 10.61
N LEU A 92 -5.69 3.61 10.10
CA LEU A 92 -5.63 4.25 8.79
C LEU A 92 -5.47 3.17 7.70
N VAL A 93 -6.37 3.18 6.74
CA VAL A 93 -6.35 2.28 5.58
C VAL A 93 -6.42 3.12 4.31
N CYS A 94 -5.43 2.97 3.41
CA CYS A 94 -5.51 3.54 2.07
C CYS A 94 -5.51 2.43 1.02
N ALA A 95 -6.25 2.66 -0.05
CA ALA A 95 -6.48 1.66 -1.08
C ALA A 95 -6.65 2.28 -2.46
N THR A 96 -6.49 1.48 -3.51
CA THR A 96 -6.55 1.92 -4.91
C THR A 96 -7.94 2.36 -5.38
N ASN A 97 -8.99 1.84 -4.76
CA ASN A 97 -10.40 2.18 -5.00
C ASN A 97 -10.75 2.33 -6.48
N ALA A 98 -10.51 1.28 -7.27
CA ALA A 98 -10.78 1.26 -8.71
C ALA A 98 -10.12 2.44 -9.46
N PHE A 99 -8.80 2.65 -9.28
CA PHE A 99 -8.02 3.76 -9.85
C PHE A 99 -8.48 5.16 -9.41
N LYS A 100 -9.04 5.26 -8.20
CA LYS A 100 -9.39 6.50 -7.53
C LYS A 100 -8.95 6.43 -6.06
N PRO A 101 -7.64 6.49 -5.79
CA PRO A 101 -7.08 6.24 -4.47
C PRO A 101 -7.80 7.00 -3.37
N MET A 102 -8.14 6.29 -2.30
CA MET A 102 -8.84 6.82 -1.14
C MET A 102 -8.20 6.33 0.16
N CYS A 103 -8.30 7.13 1.20
CA CYS A 103 -7.90 6.76 2.57
C CYS A 103 -9.07 6.91 3.52
N ARG A 104 -9.17 5.98 4.49
CA ARG A 104 -10.16 6.01 5.57
C ARG A 104 -9.48 5.81 6.92
N ASP A 105 -9.90 6.59 7.88
CA ASP A 105 -9.64 6.32 9.29
C ASP A 105 -10.81 5.52 9.85
N TYR A 106 -10.50 4.36 10.42
CA TYR A 106 -11.48 3.48 11.04
C TYR A 106 -11.31 3.46 12.54
N GLY A 107 -12.40 3.68 13.29
CA GLY A 107 -12.47 3.35 14.70
C GLY A 107 -12.58 1.83 14.85
N VAL A 108 -11.70 1.26 15.66
CA VAL A 108 -11.64 -0.19 15.92
C VAL A 108 -12.40 -0.50 17.20
N HIS A 109 -13.46 -1.29 17.08
CA HIS A 109 -14.27 -1.75 18.20
C HIS A 109 -14.38 -3.28 18.17
N PRO A 110 -14.64 -3.94 19.31
CA PRO A 110 -14.91 -5.38 19.32
C PRO A 110 -16.05 -5.74 18.36
N GLY A 111 -15.74 -6.56 17.35
CA GLY A 111 -16.70 -7.01 16.35
C GLY A 111 -17.12 -5.99 15.28
N ASN A 112 -16.57 -4.75 15.28
CA ASN A 112 -16.97 -3.74 14.29
C ASN A 112 -15.86 -2.73 13.98
N TYR A 113 -15.90 -2.21 12.74
CA TYR A 113 -15.11 -1.06 12.29
C TYR A 113 -16.05 0.08 11.89
N THR A 114 -15.81 1.29 12.39
CA THR A 114 -16.60 2.48 12.05
C THR A 114 -15.75 3.48 11.27
N ILE A 115 -16.27 4.01 10.17
CA ILE A 115 -15.56 5.05 9.41
C ILE A 115 -15.64 6.35 10.20
N LEU A 116 -14.47 6.87 10.59
CA LEU A 116 -14.33 8.15 11.29
C LEU A 116 -14.10 9.31 10.31
N LYS A 117 -13.27 9.05 9.28
CA LYS A 117 -12.90 10.05 8.29
C LYS A 117 -12.59 9.37 6.95
N GLU A 118 -12.87 10.09 5.87
CA GLU A 118 -12.48 9.69 4.51
C GLU A 118 -11.82 10.86 3.80
N LYS A 119 -10.75 10.59 3.03
CA LYS A 119 -10.04 11.58 2.23
C LYS A 119 -9.48 10.97 0.95
N GLY A 120 -9.15 11.81 -0.04
CA GLY A 120 -8.41 11.36 -1.22
C GLY A 120 -7.08 10.74 -0.85
N GLY A 121 -6.72 9.66 -1.57
CA GLY A 121 -5.46 8.93 -1.35
C GLY A 121 -4.37 9.26 -2.38
N GLN A 122 -4.57 10.29 -3.20
CA GLN A 122 -3.55 10.76 -4.16
C GLN A 122 -2.24 11.08 -3.44
N ALA A 123 -1.12 10.71 -4.04
CA ALA A 123 0.21 10.78 -3.46
C ALA A 123 0.45 9.89 -2.21
N MET A 124 -0.58 9.27 -1.64
CA MET A 124 -0.45 8.32 -0.53
C MET A 124 -0.37 6.89 -1.02
N CYS A 125 -1.25 6.49 -1.94
CA CYS A 125 -1.18 5.17 -2.56
C CYS A 125 -1.42 5.23 -4.08
N PRO A 126 -0.94 4.24 -4.84
CA PRO A 126 -1.01 4.26 -6.29
C PRO A 126 -2.45 4.10 -6.79
N TYR A 127 -2.68 4.53 -8.01
CA TYR A 127 -3.92 4.27 -8.76
C TYR A 127 -3.98 2.80 -9.21
N ASP A 128 -2.92 2.31 -9.84
CA ASP A 128 -2.83 0.93 -10.32
C ASP A 128 -2.33 0.00 -9.20
N PRO A 129 -3.06 -1.09 -8.89
CA PRO A 129 -2.65 -2.05 -7.86
C PRO A 129 -1.32 -2.75 -8.17
N ARG A 130 -0.85 -2.72 -9.40
CA ARG A 130 0.43 -3.32 -9.81
C ARG A 130 1.63 -2.44 -9.52
N HIS A 131 1.46 -1.11 -9.36
CA HIS A 131 2.55 -0.23 -9.02
C HIS A 131 3.17 -0.57 -7.65
N ASN A 132 4.49 -0.59 -7.60
CA ASN A 132 5.20 -0.71 -6.35
C ASN A 132 5.16 0.63 -5.62
N SER A 133 4.79 0.56 -4.35
CA SER A 133 4.75 1.70 -3.44
C SER A 133 5.23 1.27 -2.08
N THR A 134 5.70 2.20 -1.30
CA THR A 134 6.13 1.98 0.08
C THR A 134 5.59 3.08 0.99
N PHE A 135 5.52 2.79 2.28
CA PHE A 135 5.13 3.77 3.29
C PHE A 135 5.78 3.45 4.63
N VAL A 136 5.91 4.46 5.45
CA VAL A 136 6.23 4.33 6.87
C VAL A 136 5.44 5.38 7.65
N TYR A 137 4.97 4.99 8.83
CA TYR A 137 4.29 5.88 9.76
C TYR A 137 5.14 6.02 11.01
N VAL A 138 5.53 7.24 11.32
CA VAL A 138 6.40 7.57 12.46
C VAL A 138 6.06 8.97 12.96
N ASP A 139 6.06 9.15 14.29
CA ASP A 139 5.81 10.42 14.97
C ASP A 139 4.50 11.13 14.56
N GLY A 140 3.46 10.32 14.31
CA GLY A 140 2.15 10.83 13.89
C GLY A 140 2.04 11.19 12.41
N GLU A 141 3.10 11.01 11.63
CA GLU A 141 3.18 11.40 10.23
C GLU A 141 3.29 10.19 9.30
N LEU A 142 2.58 10.23 8.17
CA LEU A 142 2.63 9.23 7.12
C LEU A 142 3.57 9.68 6.00
N TYR A 143 4.61 8.92 5.75
CA TYR A 143 5.55 9.10 4.65
C TYR A 143 5.30 8.04 3.58
N THR A 144 5.18 8.43 2.32
CA THR A 144 4.87 7.53 1.22
C THR A 144 5.81 7.72 0.04
N GLY A 145 6.11 6.64 -0.66
CA GLY A 145 6.78 6.65 -1.97
C GLY A 145 5.89 5.93 -2.99
N THR A 146 5.37 6.66 -3.97
CA THR A 146 4.38 6.15 -4.92
C THR A 146 4.35 6.98 -6.21
N VAL A 147 3.24 6.99 -6.92
CA VAL A 147 2.95 7.85 -8.08
C VAL A 147 1.74 8.73 -7.80
N ALA A 148 1.79 9.98 -8.26
CA ALA A 148 0.76 10.99 -7.99
C ALA A 148 -0.33 11.05 -9.07
N ASP A 149 -0.12 10.38 -10.20
CA ASP A 149 -1.00 10.43 -11.36
C ASP A 149 -1.58 9.06 -11.75
N PHE A 150 -2.66 9.09 -12.52
CA PHE A 150 -3.35 7.92 -13.03
C PHE A 150 -2.47 7.07 -13.96
N ALA A 151 -1.65 7.69 -14.79
CA ALA A 151 -0.79 7.00 -15.75
C ALA A 151 0.46 6.36 -15.09
N GLY A 152 0.74 6.71 -13.83
CA GLY A 152 1.91 6.21 -13.11
C GLY A 152 3.24 6.78 -13.60
N MET A 153 3.20 7.97 -14.19
CA MET A 153 4.35 8.63 -14.81
C MET A 153 4.99 9.69 -13.93
N ASP A 154 4.29 10.09 -12.86
CA ASP A 154 4.74 11.14 -11.93
C ASP A 154 5.05 10.54 -10.55
N PRO A 155 6.28 10.04 -10.34
CA PRO A 155 6.68 9.49 -9.08
C PRO A 155 6.82 10.57 -8.00
N ILE A 156 6.49 10.22 -6.77
CA ILE A 156 6.49 11.16 -5.66
C ILE A 156 6.92 10.48 -4.35
N ILE A 157 7.73 11.17 -3.57
CA ILE A 157 7.87 10.93 -2.13
C ILE A 157 7.10 12.05 -1.44
N TYR A 158 6.16 11.68 -0.59
CA TYR A 158 5.19 12.60 0.00
C TYR A 158 5.05 12.39 1.51
N ARG A 159 4.95 13.50 2.22
CA ARG A 159 4.46 13.63 3.59
C ARG A 159 3.73 14.96 3.70
N GLU A 160 2.44 14.94 4.02
CA GLU A 160 1.60 16.15 4.06
C GLU A 160 2.21 17.24 4.96
N PRO A 161 2.40 18.49 4.48
CA PRO A 161 2.17 18.99 3.13
C PRO A 161 3.40 18.94 2.20
N LEU A 162 4.49 18.29 2.58
CA LEU A 162 5.77 18.27 1.87
C LEU A 162 5.81 17.16 0.82
N GLN A 163 6.46 17.44 -0.31
CA GLN A 163 6.64 16.46 -1.37
C GLN A 163 7.91 16.74 -2.18
N THR A 164 8.39 15.73 -2.90
CA THR A 164 9.42 15.91 -3.94
C THR A 164 8.85 16.68 -5.12
N GLU A 165 9.73 17.29 -5.91
CA GLU A 165 9.35 17.99 -7.13
C GLU A 165 8.71 17.02 -8.13
N GLN A 166 7.56 17.39 -8.68
CA GLN A 166 6.82 16.59 -9.63
C GLN A 166 7.40 16.77 -11.03
N TYR A 167 7.30 15.73 -11.87
CA TYR A 167 7.78 15.70 -13.25
C TYR A 167 9.27 16.03 -13.42
N ASP A 168 10.07 15.91 -12.35
CA ASP A 168 11.51 16.12 -12.39
C ASP A 168 12.30 14.81 -12.29
N SER A 169 12.83 14.37 -13.44
CA SER A 169 13.65 13.17 -13.52
C SER A 169 15.02 13.28 -12.83
N LYS A 170 15.40 14.47 -12.38
CA LYS A 170 16.62 14.64 -11.56
C LYS A 170 16.37 14.31 -10.09
N SER A 171 15.14 14.54 -9.64
CA SER A 171 14.71 14.18 -8.28
C SER A 171 14.33 12.70 -8.19
N LEU A 172 13.52 12.21 -9.12
CA LEU A 172 13.05 10.81 -9.19
C LEU A 172 12.91 10.39 -10.66
N ASN A 173 13.72 9.43 -11.11
CA ASN A 173 13.72 8.97 -12.50
C ASN A 173 13.15 7.56 -12.63
N ALA A 174 11.81 7.48 -12.81
CA ALA A 174 11.08 6.22 -12.91
C ALA A 174 11.43 5.24 -11.76
N PRO A 175 11.32 5.65 -10.50
CA PRO A 175 11.70 4.83 -9.36
C PRO A 175 10.79 3.61 -9.23
N ASN A 176 11.39 2.50 -8.82
CA ASN A 176 10.68 1.31 -8.39
C ASN A 176 10.89 1.16 -6.88
N PHE A 177 9.91 1.59 -6.09
CA PHE A 177 10.01 1.57 -4.64
C PHE A 177 10.05 0.14 -4.10
N VAL A 178 10.95 -0.10 -3.15
CA VAL A 178 11.17 -1.40 -2.52
C VAL A 178 10.72 -1.38 -1.06
N SER A 179 11.18 -0.39 -0.30
CA SER A 179 10.92 -0.30 1.15
C SER A 179 11.10 1.12 1.66
N SER A 180 10.61 1.38 2.85
CA SER A 180 10.90 2.58 3.63
C SER A 180 11.03 2.24 5.10
N MET A 181 11.82 3.01 5.84
CA MET A 181 12.00 2.84 7.29
C MET A 181 12.33 4.18 7.95
N ALA A 182 12.00 4.30 9.22
CA ALA A 182 12.45 5.40 10.06
C ALA A 182 13.58 4.95 10.98
N GLN A 183 14.62 5.76 11.12
CA GLN A 183 15.72 5.52 12.05
C GLN A 183 16.32 6.84 12.53
N GLY A 184 16.32 7.06 13.84
CA GLY A 184 16.67 8.35 14.42
C GLY A 184 15.78 9.46 13.87
N ASP A 185 16.35 10.58 13.45
CA ASP A 185 15.62 11.75 12.92
C ASP A 185 15.34 11.66 11.41
N PHE A 186 15.59 10.50 10.80
CA PHE A 186 15.52 10.33 9.35
C PHE A 186 14.49 9.29 8.93
N VAL A 187 13.87 9.52 7.77
CA VAL A 187 13.08 8.56 7.03
C VAL A 187 13.82 8.19 5.76
N TYR A 188 14.04 6.90 5.57
CA TYR A 188 14.77 6.35 4.44
C TYR A 188 13.80 5.70 3.46
N PHE A 189 13.99 5.96 2.15
CA PHE A 189 13.30 5.29 1.07
C PHE A 189 14.31 4.52 0.22
N PHE A 190 13.99 3.25 -0.05
CA PHE A 190 14.81 2.37 -0.88
C PHE A 190 14.06 2.11 -2.18
N PHE A 191 14.68 2.45 -3.29
CA PHE A 191 14.11 2.26 -4.62
C PHE A 191 15.22 2.02 -5.64
N ARG A 192 14.86 1.46 -6.79
CA ARG A 192 15.70 1.41 -7.98
C ARG A 192 15.17 2.42 -8.97
N GLU A 193 16.08 3.11 -9.65
CA GLU A 193 15.73 4.07 -10.70
C GLU A 193 16.71 3.99 -11.87
N THR A 194 16.38 4.65 -12.97
CA THR A 194 17.30 4.82 -14.09
C THR A 194 18.27 5.94 -13.76
N ALA A 195 19.59 5.64 -13.72
CA ALA A 195 20.60 6.62 -13.39
C ALA A 195 20.65 7.76 -14.43
N VAL A 196 20.54 9.00 -13.96
CA VAL A 196 20.56 10.19 -14.83
C VAL A 196 21.92 10.33 -15.51
N GLU A 197 23.00 9.98 -14.83
CA GLU A 197 24.38 10.00 -15.33
C GLU A 197 24.56 9.07 -16.54
N TYR A 198 23.91 7.91 -16.52
CA TYR A 198 23.94 6.97 -17.64
C TYR A 198 23.33 7.56 -18.92
N ILE A 199 22.26 8.32 -18.81
CA ILE A 199 21.61 8.98 -19.95
C ILE A 199 22.58 10.01 -20.59
N ASN A 200 23.35 10.72 -19.77
CA ASN A 200 24.32 11.72 -20.24
C ASN A 200 25.59 11.09 -20.79
N CYS A 201 26.10 10.00 -20.21
CA CYS A 201 27.29 9.29 -20.69
C CYS A 201 27.05 8.58 -22.02
N GLY A 202 25.84 8.02 -22.23
CA GLY A 202 25.48 7.35 -23.49
C GLY A 202 25.48 8.23 -24.72
N LYS A 203 25.29 9.55 -24.56
CA LYS A 203 25.38 10.52 -25.66
C LYS A 203 26.82 10.83 -26.07
N ASN A 204 27.79 10.68 -25.18
CA ASN A 204 29.19 10.95 -25.45
C ASN A 204 29.94 9.76 -26.07
N GLN A 205 29.43 8.53 -25.95
CA GLN A 205 30.03 7.34 -26.58
C GLN A 205 29.69 7.20 -28.06
N ARG A 206 28.77 8.01 -28.62
CA ARG A 206 28.43 8.00 -30.05
C ARG A 206 29.16 9.07 -30.89
N ARG A 207 30.17 9.73 -30.32
CA ARG A 207 30.94 10.78 -31.00
C ARG A 207 32.43 10.45 -31.19
N ASN A 208 32.79 9.18 -31.22
CA ASN A 208 34.13 8.76 -31.68
C ASN A 208 34.00 7.69 -32.76
#